data_1c8e1047f2466be71bd387bdd790ef1c
#
_entry.id   1c8e1047f2466be71bd387bdd790ef1c
#
_cell.length_a   1.000
_cell.length_b   1.000
_cell.length_c   1.000
_cell.angle_alpha   90.00
_cell.angle_beta   90.00
_cell.angle_gamma   90.00
#
_symmetry.space_group_name_H-M   'P 1'
#
loop_
_entity.id
_entity.type
_entity.pdbx_description
1 polymer ?
#
loop_
_entity_poly.entity_id
_entity_poly.type
_entity_poly.pdbx_seq_one_letter_code
_entity_poly.pdbx_strand_id
1 'polypeptide(L)'
;MTGRKDWLLNYRETSSGKVRIGNNTYSDVKGIGDVRILNEDGTSVLLMQVSYVSAMSKNLISLGTLEDKGCWFESRNGVMKIIKGGDTVLTGKNLDTLYFLQATTLVGEVNVIDGMNDEASLWHSRLGHIGSQGLEVLVRKGHLDKVKVKEMRFCEDCVYGKTHKVSFGSAKHVTKSKMDYVHSDLWGAPTVPLSIVKCQYFITFIDDFTRKTWIYFLKTKDEAFSKFVEWKVLAENQTGKKLKTLRTDNGLEFCNREFDSFGKEEGVVRHRTCLCTPQQNGVAERMNKTIMNKVRCMLSESGMGKQFWAEAASTAMFVINKTPSSSIDFAIPDEVWTGHPPDYKILIRFGSVAYVQQIKES
;
A
#
# COMPACT_ATOMS: atom_id res chain seq x y z
N MET A 1 -7.85 -4.75 -27.79
CA MET A 1 -8.79 -3.87 -28.51
C MET A 1 -10.17 -4.49 -28.50
N THR A 2 -11.23 -3.70 -28.33
CA THR A 2 -12.63 -4.15 -28.28
C THR A 2 -13.57 -3.21 -29.02
N GLY A 3 -14.64 -3.75 -29.61
CA GLY A 3 -15.79 -3.00 -30.13
C GLY A 3 -16.88 -2.72 -29.09
N ARG A 4 -16.69 -3.16 -27.85
CA ARG A 4 -17.68 -3.11 -26.79
C ARG A 4 -17.29 -2.05 -25.74
N LYS A 5 -17.93 -0.89 -25.78
CA LYS A 5 -17.71 0.20 -24.82
C LYS A 5 -18.15 -0.20 -23.41
N ASP A 6 -19.21 -0.98 -23.32
CA ASP A 6 -19.80 -1.49 -22.09
C ASP A 6 -18.89 -2.46 -21.30
N TRP A 7 -17.80 -2.96 -21.89
CA TRP A 7 -16.80 -3.80 -21.22
C TRP A 7 -15.69 -3.02 -20.53
N LEU A 8 -15.59 -1.70 -20.81
CA LEU A 8 -14.47 -0.88 -20.40
C LEU A 8 -14.73 -0.22 -19.04
N LEU A 9 -13.91 -0.59 -18.08
CA LEU A 9 -13.75 0.09 -16.80
C LEU A 9 -12.81 1.28 -16.99
N ASN A 10 -12.96 2.33 -16.18
CA ASN A 10 -12.09 3.51 -16.21
C ASN A 10 -11.95 4.14 -17.61
N TYR A 11 -13.02 4.11 -18.39
CA TYR A 11 -13.02 4.60 -19.76
C TYR A 11 -12.65 6.09 -19.86
N ARG A 12 -11.69 6.40 -20.73
CA ARG A 12 -11.29 7.77 -21.06
C ARG A 12 -11.37 7.95 -22.57
N GLU A 13 -12.01 9.00 -23.00
CA GLU A 13 -12.02 9.37 -24.42
C GLU A 13 -10.63 9.81 -24.87
N THR A 14 -10.23 9.39 -26.07
CA THR A 14 -9.02 9.84 -26.72
C THR A 14 -9.30 10.03 -28.19
N SER A 15 -8.75 11.08 -28.77
CA SER A 15 -8.83 11.35 -30.20
C SER A 15 -7.55 10.94 -30.95
N SER A 16 -6.58 10.33 -30.28
CA SER A 16 -5.30 9.98 -30.86
C SER A 16 -5.16 8.48 -31.09
N GLY A 17 -5.10 8.07 -32.35
CA GLY A 17 -4.76 6.72 -32.77
C GLY A 17 -5.69 6.18 -33.85
N LYS A 18 -5.09 5.60 -34.90
CA LYS A 18 -5.80 4.86 -35.94
C LYS A 18 -5.33 3.42 -35.94
N VAL A 19 -6.26 2.50 -36.02
CA VAL A 19 -5.99 1.05 -36.12
C VAL A 19 -6.38 0.58 -37.50
N ARG A 20 -5.47 -0.15 -38.15
CA ARG A 20 -5.74 -0.80 -39.44
C ARG A 20 -6.51 -2.09 -39.19
N ILE A 21 -7.69 -2.19 -39.76
CA ILE A 21 -8.54 -3.38 -39.70
C ILE A 21 -8.22 -4.30 -40.87
N GLY A 22 -8.57 -5.59 -40.75
CA GLY A 22 -8.22 -6.64 -41.69
C GLY A 22 -8.70 -6.43 -43.16
N ASN A 23 -9.64 -5.51 -43.41
CA ASN A 23 -10.08 -5.07 -44.72
C ASN A 23 -9.24 -3.91 -45.32
N ASN A 24 -8.06 -3.61 -44.74
CA ASN A 24 -7.18 -2.50 -45.09
C ASN A 24 -7.72 -1.09 -44.81
N THR A 25 -8.85 -0.92 -44.16
CA THR A 25 -9.36 0.39 -43.74
C THR A 25 -8.78 0.79 -42.39
N TYR A 26 -8.73 2.09 -42.16
CA TYR A 26 -8.34 2.64 -40.83
C TYR A 26 -9.59 3.01 -40.07
N SER A 27 -9.59 2.65 -38.78
CA SER A 27 -10.62 3.07 -37.82
C SER A 27 -10.02 3.82 -36.66
N ASP A 28 -10.72 4.86 -36.21
CA ASP A 28 -10.26 5.69 -35.10
C ASP A 28 -10.45 4.96 -33.76
N VAL A 29 -9.44 5.10 -32.89
CA VAL A 29 -9.54 4.72 -31.47
C VAL A 29 -10.31 5.83 -30.77
N LYS A 30 -11.50 5.52 -30.27
CA LYS A 30 -12.40 6.48 -29.61
C LYS A 30 -12.12 6.65 -28.12
N GLY A 31 -11.37 5.74 -27.53
CA GLY A 31 -11.02 5.80 -26.12
C GLY A 31 -10.23 4.58 -25.66
N ILE A 32 -9.80 4.64 -24.42
CA ILE A 32 -9.02 3.59 -23.77
C ILE A 32 -9.65 3.33 -22.40
N GLY A 33 -9.69 2.06 -21.99
CA GLY A 33 -10.13 1.64 -20.68
C GLY A 33 -9.55 0.29 -20.30
N ASP A 34 -10.01 -0.30 -19.22
CA ASP A 34 -9.56 -1.58 -18.74
C ASP A 34 -10.69 -2.63 -18.89
N VAL A 35 -10.36 -3.88 -19.19
CA VAL A 35 -11.32 -4.97 -19.31
C VAL A 35 -11.00 -6.05 -18.30
N ARG A 36 -11.97 -6.43 -17.49
CA ARG A 36 -11.83 -7.54 -16.54
C ARG A 36 -12.35 -8.82 -17.17
N ILE A 37 -11.52 -9.85 -17.12
CA ILE A 37 -11.81 -11.17 -17.65
C ILE A 37 -11.82 -12.18 -16.51
N LEU A 38 -12.84 -13.03 -16.44
CA LEU A 38 -12.96 -14.14 -15.50
C LEU A 38 -12.66 -15.44 -16.24
N ASN A 39 -11.64 -16.16 -15.81
CA ASN A 39 -11.28 -17.48 -16.30
C ASN A 39 -12.27 -18.55 -15.83
N GLU A 40 -12.26 -19.73 -16.47
CA GLU A 40 -13.11 -20.87 -16.08
C GLU A 40 -12.78 -21.40 -14.66
N ASP A 41 -11.56 -21.19 -14.17
CA ASP A 41 -11.12 -21.59 -12.83
C ASP A 41 -11.52 -20.59 -11.73
N GLY A 42 -12.25 -19.53 -12.08
CA GLY A 42 -12.68 -18.47 -11.15
C GLY A 42 -11.63 -17.39 -10.92
N THR A 43 -10.44 -17.48 -11.52
CA THR A 43 -9.44 -16.41 -11.44
C THR A 43 -9.80 -15.24 -12.36
N SER A 44 -9.53 -14.01 -11.94
CA SER A 44 -9.80 -12.84 -12.77
C SER A 44 -8.52 -12.14 -13.20
N VAL A 45 -8.50 -11.67 -14.45
CA VAL A 45 -7.38 -10.94 -15.06
C VAL A 45 -7.86 -9.59 -15.54
N LEU A 46 -7.14 -8.52 -15.18
CA LEU A 46 -7.39 -7.17 -15.67
C LEU A 46 -6.49 -6.86 -16.84
N LEU A 47 -7.07 -6.66 -18.02
CA LEU A 47 -6.40 -6.18 -19.21
C LEU A 47 -6.46 -4.66 -19.22
N MET A 48 -5.34 -4.02 -18.93
CA MET A 48 -5.25 -2.55 -18.87
C MET A 48 -4.99 -1.94 -20.24
N GLN A 49 -5.46 -0.68 -20.43
CA GLN A 49 -5.25 0.14 -21.63
C GLN A 49 -5.82 -0.51 -22.91
N VAL A 50 -6.99 -1.12 -22.81
CA VAL A 50 -7.70 -1.70 -23.95
C VAL A 50 -8.31 -0.58 -24.79
N SER A 51 -7.93 -0.52 -26.08
CA SER A 51 -8.46 0.48 -27.01
C SER A 51 -9.88 0.15 -27.43
N TYR A 52 -10.76 1.14 -27.38
CA TYR A 52 -12.12 1.08 -27.90
C TYR A 52 -12.13 1.51 -29.37
N VAL A 53 -12.56 0.61 -30.23
CA VAL A 53 -12.69 0.83 -31.67
C VAL A 53 -14.09 0.37 -32.09
N SER A 54 -15.01 1.33 -32.21
CA SER A 54 -16.45 1.04 -32.43
C SER A 54 -16.78 0.20 -33.69
N ALA A 55 -15.88 0.22 -34.68
CA ALA A 55 -16.06 -0.53 -35.92
C ALA A 55 -15.62 -2.01 -35.83
N MET A 56 -15.06 -2.44 -34.70
CA MET A 56 -14.63 -3.85 -34.53
C MET A 56 -15.78 -4.75 -34.18
N SER A 57 -15.98 -5.81 -34.97
CA SER A 57 -16.94 -6.87 -34.69
C SER A 57 -16.38 -8.01 -33.82
N LYS A 58 -15.08 -8.10 -33.68
CA LYS A 58 -14.36 -9.11 -32.86
C LYS A 58 -13.42 -8.42 -31.87
N ASN A 59 -13.27 -8.99 -30.69
CA ASN A 59 -12.31 -8.53 -29.72
C ASN A 59 -10.95 -9.19 -29.97
N LEU A 60 -9.87 -8.44 -29.86
CA LEU A 60 -8.52 -8.93 -30.14
C LEU A 60 -7.59 -8.65 -28.95
N ILE A 61 -6.82 -9.69 -28.58
CA ILE A 61 -5.72 -9.58 -27.63
C ILE A 61 -4.42 -9.72 -28.40
N SER A 62 -3.53 -8.75 -28.25
CA SER A 62 -2.20 -8.78 -28.86
C SER A 62 -1.24 -9.59 -28.00
N LEU A 63 -0.69 -10.67 -28.53
CA LEU A 63 0.33 -11.46 -27.85
C LEU A 63 1.61 -10.65 -27.64
N GLY A 64 2.05 -9.87 -28.61
CA GLY A 64 3.22 -9.01 -28.46
C GLY A 64 3.08 -7.98 -27.33
N THR A 65 1.89 -7.38 -27.18
CA THR A 65 1.64 -6.46 -26.04
C THR A 65 1.66 -7.19 -24.69
N LEU A 66 1.28 -8.45 -24.65
CA LEU A 66 1.39 -9.26 -23.42
C LEU A 66 2.84 -9.65 -23.14
N GLU A 67 3.63 -9.94 -24.17
CA GLU A 67 5.06 -10.23 -24.08
C GLU A 67 5.83 -9.01 -23.53
N ASP A 68 5.57 -7.80 -24.03
CA ASP A 68 6.11 -6.56 -23.50
C ASP A 68 5.80 -6.34 -22.01
N LYS A 69 4.72 -6.94 -21.53
CA LYS A 69 4.30 -6.91 -20.11
C LYS A 69 4.82 -8.10 -19.29
N GLY A 70 5.79 -8.84 -19.83
CA GLY A 70 6.47 -9.95 -19.15
C GLY A 70 5.65 -11.25 -19.13
N CYS A 71 4.69 -11.42 -20.05
CA CYS A 71 4.05 -12.72 -20.28
C CYS A 71 4.84 -13.48 -21.34
N TRP A 72 4.83 -14.82 -21.23
CA TRP A 72 5.23 -15.71 -22.29
C TRP A 72 4.12 -16.72 -22.57
N PHE A 73 4.17 -17.39 -23.70
CA PHE A 73 3.09 -18.28 -24.11
C PHE A 73 3.63 -19.57 -24.71
N GLU A 74 2.95 -20.65 -24.43
CA GLU A 74 3.16 -21.95 -25.04
C GLU A 74 1.89 -22.46 -25.69
N SER A 75 2.02 -23.15 -26.82
CA SER A 75 0.89 -23.76 -27.50
C SER A 75 1.18 -25.24 -27.74
N ARG A 76 0.28 -26.10 -27.26
CA ARG A 76 0.35 -27.54 -27.44
C ARG A 76 -1.06 -28.16 -27.56
N ASN A 77 -1.23 -29.07 -28.49
CA ASN A 77 -2.47 -29.81 -28.68
C ASN A 77 -3.73 -28.90 -28.83
N GLY A 78 -3.59 -27.78 -29.57
CA GLY A 78 -4.69 -26.85 -29.79
C GLY A 78 -5.05 -25.98 -28.58
N VAL A 79 -4.27 -26.02 -27.50
CA VAL A 79 -4.42 -25.13 -26.33
C VAL A 79 -3.22 -24.21 -26.24
N MET A 80 -3.50 -22.92 -26.14
CA MET A 80 -2.51 -21.88 -25.86
C MET A 80 -2.65 -21.46 -24.41
N LYS A 81 -1.55 -21.46 -23.67
CA LYS A 81 -1.44 -20.91 -22.31
C LYS A 81 -0.61 -19.65 -22.35
N ILE A 82 -1.08 -18.60 -21.70
CA ILE A 82 -0.36 -17.38 -21.46
C ILE A 82 0.08 -17.38 -20.00
N ILE A 83 1.38 -17.27 -19.77
CA ILE A 83 2.02 -17.50 -18.48
C ILE A 83 2.71 -16.23 -18.03
N LYS A 84 2.55 -15.85 -16.76
CA LYS A 84 3.22 -14.73 -16.11
C LYS A 84 3.68 -15.14 -14.72
N GLY A 85 4.97 -14.93 -14.42
CA GLY A 85 5.53 -15.25 -13.11
C GLY A 85 5.52 -16.74 -12.74
N GLY A 86 5.34 -17.64 -13.74
CA GLY A 86 5.23 -19.08 -13.53
C GLY A 86 3.78 -19.61 -13.52
N ASP A 87 2.79 -18.73 -13.37
CA ASP A 87 1.37 -19.12 -13.34
C ASP A 87 0.69 -18.90 -14.69
N THR A 88 -0.23 -19.82 -15.07
CA THR A 88 -1.08 -19.65 -16.24
C THR A 88 -2.15 -18.60 -15.94
N VAL A 89 -2.06 -17.45 -16.62
CA VAL A 89 -2.98 -16.31 -16.41
C VAL A 89 -4.18 -16.33 -17.36
N LEU A 90 -4.01 -16.84 -18.59
CA LEU A 90 -5.08 -16.97 -19.58
C LEU A 90 -4.90 -18.24 -20.40
N THR A 91 -6.01 -18.82 -20.82
CA THR A 91 -6.03 -20.02 -21.68
C THR A 91 -6.90 -19.79 -22.91
N GLY A 92 -6.40 -20.15 -24.08
CA GLY A 92 -7.12 -20.10 -25.34
C GLY A 92 -7.17 -21.45 -26.04
N LYS A 93 -8.30 -21.77 -26.69
CA LYS A 93 -8.47 -22.96 -27.57
C LYS A 93 -8.39 -22.58 -29.03
N ASN A 94 -7.70 -23.37 -29.80
CA ASN A 94 -7.64 -23.22 -31.25
C ASN A 94 -8.98 -23.62 -31.88
N LEU A 95 -9.57 -22.71 -32.64
CA LEU A 95 -10.72 -22.92 -33.49
C LEU A 95 -10.43 -22.29 -34.84
N ASP A 96 -10.42 -23.05 -35.89
CA ASP A 96 -10.20 -22.58 -37.27
C ASP A 96 -8.96 -21.65 -37.42
N THR A 97 -7.80 -22.09 -36.94
CA THR A 97 -6.52 -21.36 -36.99
C THR A 97 -6.37 -20.15 -36.06
N LEU A 98 -7.41 -19.81 -35.32
CA LEU A 98 -7.36 -18.72 -34.31
C LEU A 98 -7.51 -19.28 -32.90
N TYR A 99 -6.86 -18.65 -31.94
CA TYR A 99 -7.03 -18.95 -30.53
C TYR A 99 -8.15 -18.10 -29.93
N PHE A 100 -9.14 -18.75 -29.38
CA PHE A 100 -10.26 -18.14 -28.67
C PHE A 100 -10.02 -18.26 -27.18
N LEU A 101 -10.07 -17.13 -26.48
CA LEU A 101 -9.92 -17.09 -25.04
C LEU A 101 -11.07 -17.85 -24.36
N GLN A 102 -10.72 -18.71 -23.42
CA GLN A 102 -11.65 -19.46 -22.58
C GLN A 102 -11.92 -18.68 -21.29
N ALA A 103 -12.72 -17.62 -21.41
CA ALA A 103 -13.03 -16.76 -20.29
C ALA A 103 -14.26 -15.90 -20.59
N THR A 104 -14.87 -15.36 -19.54
CA THR A 104 -16.02 -14.45 -19.61
C THR A 104 -15.60 -13.03 -19.27
N THR A 105 -16.16 -12.02 -19.94
CA THR A 105 -15.92 -10.63 -19.58
C THR A 105 -16.90 -10.21 -18.48
N LEU A 106 -16.38 -9.65 -17.39
CA LEU A 106 -17.20 -9.03 -16.35
C LEU A 106 -17.57 -7.63 -16.81
N VAL A 107 -18.86 -7.41 -17.07
CA VAL A 107 -19.44 -6.16 -17.59
C VAL A 107 -20.08 -5.39 -16.43
N GLY A 108 -19.76 -4.11 -16.32
CA GLY A 108 -20.36 -3.18 -15.36
C GLY A 108 -19.45 -2.83 -14.20
N GLU A 109 -19.64 -1.64 -13.66
CA GLU A 109 -19.22 -1.35 -12.29
C GLU A 109 -19.87 -2.43 -11.43
N VAL A 110 -19.04 -3.24 -10.76
CA VAL A 110 -19.57 -4.12 -9.72
C VAL A 110 -19.91 -3.23 -8.53
N ASN A 111 -20.99 -2.49 -8.65
CA ASN A 111 -21.83 -2.15 -7.51
C ASN A 111 -22.49 -3.47 -7.12
N VAL A 112 -21.71 -4.36 -6.52
CA VAL A 112 -22.30 -5.49 -5.81
C VAL A 112 -22.89 -4.93 -4.53
N ILE A 113 -24.11 -4.42 -4.67
CA ILE A 113 -25.10 -4.50 -3.61
C ILE A 113 -25.52 -5.97 -3.62
N ASP A 114 -24.64 -6.82 -3.16
CA ASP A 114 -25.00 -8.15 -2.72
C ASP A 114 -24.84 -8.16 -1.21
N GLY A 115 -25.98 -8.29 -0.54
CA GLY A 115 -26.15 -8.22 0.91
C GLY A 115 -25.49 -9.36 1.69
N MET A 116 -24.23 -9.65 1.41
CA MET A 116 -23.36 -10.39 2.28
C MET A 116 -22.31 -9.42 2.84
N ASN A 117 -22.48 -9.09 4.10
CA ASN A 117 -21.48 -8.38 4.91
C ASN A 117 -20.13 -9.13 4.79
N ASP A 118 -19.29 -8.71 3.86
CA ASP A 118 -17.89 -9.14 3.81
C ASP A 118 -17.13 -8.39 4.92
N GLU A 119 -17.36 -8.85 6.15
CA GLU A 119 -16.70 -8.31 7.34
C GLU A 119 -15.17 -8.35 7.21
N ALA A 120 -14.61 -9.34 6.51
CA ALA A 120 -13.19 -9.45 6.31
C ALA A 120 -12.64 -8.30 5.45
N SER A 121 -13.31 -7.96 4.34
CA SER A 121 -12.93 -6.81 3.51
C SER A 121 -13.17 -5.48 4.23
N LEU A 122 -14.21 -5.37 5.04
CA LEU A 122 -14.46 -4.19 5.86
C LEU A 122 -13.34 -3.96 6.88
N TRP A 123 -12.93 -5.00 7.61
CA TRP A 123 -11.81 -4.93 8.57
C TRP A 123 -10.47 -4.74 7.88
N HIS A 124 -10.26 -5.33 6.69
CA HIS A 124 -9.12 -5.07 5.85
C HIS A 124 -8.97 -3.56 5.55
N SER A 125 -10.05 -2.90 5.14
CA SER A 125 -10.07 -1.45 4.88
C SER A 125 -9.91 -0.62 6.15
N ARG A 126 -10.64 -0.95 7.23
CA ARG A 126 -10.55 -0.24 8.53
C ARG A 126 -9.14 -0.27 9.13
N LEU A 127 -8.43 -1.39 8.93
CA LEU A 127 -7.04 -1.58 9.39
C LEU A 127 -6.00 -1.14 8.33
N GLY A 128 -6.40 -0.25 7.41
CA GLY A 128 -5.52 0.33 6.41
C GLY A 128 -4.88 -0.71 5.50
N HIS A 129 -5.70 -1.60 4.98
CA HIS A 129 -5.32 -2.66 4.04
C HIS A 129 -4.31 -3.67 4.62
N ILE A 130 -4.58 -4.17 5.82
CA ILE A 130 -3.81 -5.24 6.48
C ILE A 130 -3.88 -6.53 5.65
N GLY A 131 -2.81 -7.34 5.63
CA GLY A 131 -2.81 -8.66 4.99
C GLY A 131 -3.67 -9.69 5.74
N SER A 132 -4.11 -10.75 5.03
CA SER A 132 -4.93 -11.84 5.58
C SER A 132 -4.34 -12.47 6.85
N GLN A 133 -3.03 -12.73 6.89
CA GLN A 133 -2.36 -13.26 8.07
C GLN A 133 -2.52 -12.36 9.30
N GLY A 134 -2.47 -11.03 9.13
CA GLY A 134 -2.70 -10.10 10.22
C GLY A 134 -4.14 -10.15 10.74
N LEU A 135 -5.13 -10.24 9.85
CA LEU A 135 -6.54 -10.43 10.23
C LEU A 135 -6.77 -11.75 10.96
N GLU A 136 -6.19 -12.86 10.47
CA GLU A 136 -6.28 -14.17 11.12
C GLU A 136 -5.74 -14.15 12.56
N VAL A 137 -4.63 -13.42 12.78
CA VAL A 137 -4.08 -13.27 14.15
C VAL A 137 -5.03 -12.49 15.04
N LEU A 138 -5.66 -11.42 14.55
CA LEU A 138 -6.62 -10.63 15.31
C LEU A 138 -7.88 -11.46 15.69
N VAL A 139 -8.38 -12.24 14.74
CA VAL A 139 -9.51 -13.17 15.01
C VAL A 139 -9.11 -14.23 16.03
N ARG A 140 -7.95 -14.86 15.88
CA ARG A 140 -7.46 -15.89 16.82
C ARG A 140 -7.23 -15.34 18.24
N LYS A 141 -6.83 -14.06 18.36
CA LYS A 141 -6.68 -13.39 19.67
C LYS A 141 -7.99 -12.88 20.26
N GLY A 142 -9.12 -13.06 19.57
CA GLY A 142 -10.44 -12.62 20.04
C GLY A 142 -10.69 -11.12 19.94
N HIS A 143 -9.86 -10.39 19.17
CA HIS A 143 -10.05 -8.95 18.94
C HIS A 143 -11.10 -8.66 17.87
N LEU A 144 -11.36 -9.62 16.99
CA LEU A 144 -12.38 -9.54 15.94
C LEU A 144 -13.27 -10.79 16.01
N ASP A 145 -14.54 -10.58 16.34
CA ASP A 145 -15.50 -11.68 16.44
C ASP A 145 -16.04 -12.07 15.05
N LYS A 146 -16.15 -13.38 14.79
CA LYS A 146 -16.86 -13.99 13.65
C LYS A 146 -16.38 -13.61 12.23
N VAL A 147 -15.22 -13.00 12.09
CA VAL A 147 -14.68 -12.60 10.76
C VAL A 147 -14.13 -13.81 10.03
N LYS A 148 -14.68 -14.15 8.87
CA LYS A 148 -14.22 -15.24 8.01
C LYS A 148 -13.15 -14.75 7.02
N VAL A 149 -11.89 -14.73 7.46
CA VAL A 149 -10.77 -14.17 6.67
C VAL A 149 -10.55 -14.87 5.34
N LYS A 150 -10.85 -16.16 5.23
CA LYS A 150 -10.74 -16.93 3.98
C LYS A 150 -11.68 -16.47 2.87
N GLU A 151 -12.73 -15.74 3.21
CA GLU A 151 -13.71 -15.18 2.28
C GLU A 151 -13.38 -13.73 1.88
N MET A 152 -12.23 -13.19 2.32
CA MET A 152 -11.81 -11.83 2.00
C MET A 152 -11.62 -11.65 0.48
N ARG A 153 -12.27 -10.63 -0.05
CA ARG A 153 -12.22 -10.31 -1.48
C ARG A 153 -10.85 -9.73 -1.87
N PHE A 154 -10.55 -9.86 -3.16
CA PHE A 154 -9.39 -9.20 -3.76
C PHE A 154 -9.50 -7.69 -3.63
N CYS A 155 -8.43 -7.04 -3.15
CA CYS A 155 -8.37 -5.58 -2.98
C CYS A 155 -7.45 -4.97 -4.04
N GLU A 156 -8.02 -4.21 -4.97
CA GLU A 156 -7.28 -3.52 -6.04
C GLU A 156 -6.33 -2.45 -5.49
N ASP A 157 -6.78 -1.70 -4.48
CA ASP A 157 -5.96 -0.65 -3.86
C ASP A 157 -4.69 -1.22 -3.22
N CYS A 158 -4.75 -2.46 -2.70
CA CYS A 158 -3.56 -3.17 -2.25
C CYS A 158 -2.58 -3.48 -3.38
N VAL A 159 -3.07 -3.85 -4.57
CA VAL A 159 -2.20 -4.12 -5.72
C VAL A 159 -1.51 -2.84 -6.17
N TYR A 160 -2.27 -1.76 -6.35
CA TYR A 160 -1.71 -0.47 -6.75
C TYR A 160 -0.79 0.13 -5.68
N GLY A 161 -1.13 -0.05 -4.40
CA GLY A 161 -0.39 0.53 -3.27
C GLY A 161 0.87 -0.25 -2.87
N LYS A 162 0.96 -1.56 -3.16
CA LYS A 162 1.98 -2.47 -2.61
C LYS A 162 2.95 -3.08 -3.63
N THR A 163 3.07 -2.55 -4.84
CA THR A 163 4.01 -3.04 -5.87
C THR A 163 5.47 -2.85 -5.48
N HIS A 164 6.28 -3.92 -5.44
CA HIS A 164 7.69 -3.89 -5.00
C HIS A 164 8.64 -4.79 -5.78
N LYS A 165 9.93 -4.35 -5.81
CA LYS A 165 11.08 -5.17 -6.23
C LYS A 165 11.58 -6.07 -5.08
N VAL A 166 12.16 -7.22 -5.43
CA VAL A 166 12.72 -8.24 -4.51
C VAL A 166 13.84 -7.68 -3.65
N SER A 167 13.93 -8.08 -2.35
CA SER A 167 14.90 -7.59 -1.38
C SER A 167 15.90 -8.68 -0.93
N PHE A 168 17.09 -8.23 -0.52
CA PHE A 168 18.18 -9.07 0.04
C PHE A 168 17.98 -9.34 1.54
N GLY A 169 18.48 -10.48 2.03
CA GLY A 169 18.37 -10.88 3.44
C GLY A 169 19.12 -9.94 4.40
N SER A 170 18.52 -9.65 5.55
CA SER A 170 19.08 -8.77 6.59
C SER A 170 19.54 -9.52 7.81
N ALA A 171 20.65 -9.09 8.43
CA ALA A 171 21.07 -9.56 9.74
C ALA A 171 19.99 -9.21 10.79
N LYS A 172 19.58 -10.18 11.62
CA LYS A 172 18.64 -9.95 12.71
C LYS A 172 19.35 -9.22 13.85
N HIS A 173 18.95 -7.96 14.09
CA HIS A 173 19.27 -7.26 15.32
C HIS A 173 18.17 -7.60 16.35
N VAL A 174 18.56 -8.01 17.56
CA VAL A 174 17.61 -8.36 18.62
C VAL A 174 17.85 -7.45 19.82
N THR A 175 16.87 -6.61 20.14
CA THR A 175 16.84 -5.81 21.37
C THR A 175 16.09 -6.55 22.47
N LYS A 176 16.43 -6.26 23.72
CA LYS A 176 15.87 -6.96 24.90
C LYS A 176 14.77 -6.17 25.62
N SER A 177 14.68 -4.88 25.38
CA SER A 177 13.77 -3.99 26.12
C SER A 177 13.36 -2.76 25.30
N LYS A 178 12.21 -2.18 25.68
CA LYS A 178 11.76 -0.87 25.17
C LYS A 178 12.83 0.19 25.41
N MET A 179 13.00 1.10 24.49
CA MET A 179 13.94 2.23 24.51
C MET A 179 15.44 1.85 24.48
N ASP A 180 15.77 0.55 24.35
CA ASP A 180 17.18 0.14 24.18
C ASP A 180 17.73 0.61 22.84
N TYR A 181 16.91 0.57 21.78
CA TYR A 181 17.31 0.88 20.43
C TYR A 181 16.13 1.43 19.63
N VAL A 182 16.30 2.60 19.06
CA VAL A 182 15.26 3.26 18.26
C VAL A 182 15.84 3.61 16.90
N HIS A 183 15.08 3.29 15.87
CA HIS A 183 15.39 3.67 14.49
C HIS A 183 14.65 4.96 14.15
N SER A 184 15.29 5.84 13.39
CA SER A 184 14.67 7.05 12.86
C SER A 184 15.07 7.27 11.41
N ASP A 185 14.15 7.81 10.65
CA ASP A 185 14.35 8.19 9.26
C ASP A 185 13.44 9.34 8.89
N LEU A 186 13.91 10.20 7.99
CA LEU A 186 13.16 11.34 7.51
C LEU A 186 12.70 11.05 6.07
N TRP A 187 11.40 11.16 5.86
CA TRP A 187 10.82 11.04 4.54
C TRP A 187 10.37 12.40 4.03
N GLY A 188 10.64 12.67 2.75
CA GLY A 188 10.12 13.81 2.04
C GLY A 188 10.43 13.68 0.57
N ALA A 189 9.43 13.98 -0.27
CA ALA A 189 9.59 13.97 -1.71
C ALA A 189 9.23 15.33 -2.29
N PRO A 190 10.14 15.98 -3.02
CA PRO A 190 9.88 17.28 -3.63
C PRO A 190 8.69 17.29 -4.61
N THR A 191 8.33 16.10 -5.13
CA THR A 191 7.23 15.92 -6.09
C THR A 191 5.85 15.75 -5.45
N VAL A 192 5.78 15.61 -4.11
CA VAL A 192 4.50 15.50 -3.40
C VAL A 192 3.98 16.91 -3.08
N PRO A 193 2.70 17.20 -3.36
CA PRO A 193 2.12 18.49 -3.01
C PRO A 193 2.20 18.70 -1.49
N LEU A 194 2.31 19.96 -1.07
CA LEU A 194 2.21 20.33 0.34
C LEU A 194 0.91 19.75 0.93
N SER A 195 1.00 19.24 2.15
CA SER A 195 -0.20 18.82 2.88
C SER A 195 -1.10 20.02 3.19
N ILE A 196 -2.35 19.77 3.59
CA ILE A 196 -3.28 20.84 4.02
C ILE A 196 -2.65 21.68 5.14
N VAL A 197 -1.92 21.06 6.06
CA VAL A 197 -1.21 21.74 7.15
C VAL A 197 0.17 22.28 6.73
N LYS A 198 0.43 22.33 5.41
CA LYS A 198 1.66 22.87 4.79
C LYS A 198 2.94 22.15 5.22
N CYS A 199 2.86 20.88 5.60
CA CYS A 199 4.02 20.04 5.82
C CYS A 199 4.50 19.41 4.51
N GLN A 200 5.81 19.22 4.39
CA GLN A 200 6.46 18.63 3.22
C GLN A 200 7.22 17.36 3.58
N TYR A 201 7.54 17.18 4.84
CA TYR A 201 8.32 16.05 5.35
C TYR A 201 7.62 15.39 6.51
N PHE A 202 8.03 14.18 6.84
CA PHE A 202 7.78 13.60 8.15
C PHE A 202 9.00 12.82 8.64
N ILE A 203 9.16 12.75 9.97
CA ILE A 203 10.15 11.93 10.65
C ILE A 203 9.43 10.81 11.40
N THR A 204 10.03 9.62 11.40
CA THR A 204 9.53 8.47 12.16
C THR A 204 10.54 8.07 13.24
N PHE A 205 10.02 7.62 14.39
CA PHE A 205 10.76 6.97 15.44
C PHE A 205 10.17 5.59 15.68
N ILE A 206 11.00 4.55 15.68
CA ILE A 206 10.57 3.15 15.73
C ILE A 206 11.34 2.44 16.82
N ASP A 207 10.66 2.07 17.88
CA ASP A 207 11.25 1.22 18.92
C ASP A 207 11.51 -0.18 18.38
N ASP A 208 12.75 -0.64 18.43
CA ASP A 208 13.15 -1.90 17.82
C ASP A 208 12.53 -3.11 18.51
N PHE A 209 12.33 -3.05 19.84
CA PHE A 209 11.76 -4.14 20.61
C PHE A 209 10.27 -4.35 20.37
N THR A 210 9.50 -3.26 20.39
CA THR A 210 8.01 -3.33 20.29
C THR A 210 7.50 -3.09 18.89
N ARG A 211 8.33 -2.54 18.00
CA ARG A 211 7.93 -1.99 16.69
C ARG A 211 6.92 -0.85 16.78
N LYS A 212 6.66 -0.32 17.99
CA LYS A 212 5.90 0.90 18.18
C LYS A 212 6.55 2.02 17.40
N THR A 213 5.74 2.74 16.62
CA THR A 213 6.22 3.77 15.72
C THR A 213 5.46 5.06 15.96
N TRP A 214 6.17 6.17 15.91
CA TRP A 214 5.64 7.53 15.97
C TRP A 214 5.97 8.26 14.67
N ILE A 215 5.12 9.19 14.30
CA ILE A 215 5.28 10.06 13.13
C ILE A 215 5.09 11.51 13.54
N TYR A 216 5.97 12.38 13.06
CA TYR A 216 5.87 13.84 13.24
C TYR A 216 6.01 14.50 11.88
N PHE A 217 5.09 15.42 11.56
CA PHE A 217 5.12 16.15 10.31
C PHE A 217 5.95 17.42 10.45
N LEU A 218 6.73 17.72 9.41
CA LEU A 218 7.69 18.81 9.39
C LEU A 218 7.44 19.70 8.16
N LYS A 219 7.60 21.00 8.33
CA LYS A 219 7.61 21.96 7.22
C LYS A 219 8.99 22.00 6.57
N THR A 220 10.03 21.97 7.38
CA THR A 220 11.44 21.96 6.97
C THR A 220 12.19 20.80 7.65
N LYS A 221 13.29 20.36 7.07
CA LYS A 221 14.11 19.29 7.64
C LYS A 221 14.79 19.68 8.96
N ASP A 222 15.03 20.96 9.18
CA ASP A 222 15.70 21.48 10.37
C ASP A 222 14.86 21.26 11.65
N GLU A 223 13.55 21.05 11.51
CA GLU A 223 12.67 20.74 12.64
C GLU A 223 12.91 19.32 13.22
N ALA A 224 13.71 18.48 12.55
CA ALA A 224 13.93 17.09 12.94
C ALA A 224 14.47 16.96 14.37
N PHE A 225 15.41 17.84 14.79
CA PHE A 225 15.98 17.80 16.12
C PHE A 225 14.94 18.14 17.20
N SER A 226 14.16 19.20 17.01
CA SER A 226 13.13 19.59 17.98
C SER A 226 12.08 18.49 18.16
N LYS A 227 11.68 17.82 17.07
CA LYS A 227 10.75 16.70 17.12
C LYS A 227 11.34 15.44 17.76
N PHE A 228 12.62 15.21 17.60
CA PHE A 228 13.32 14.16 18.33
C PHE A 228 13.30 14.40 19.85
N VAL A 229 13.57 15.61 20.30
CA VAL A 229 13.55 15.96 21.74
C VAL A 229 12.13 15.81 22.30
N GLU A 230 11.11 16.34 21.59
CA GLU A 230 9.70 16.20 21.97
C GLU A 230 9.30 14.73 22.12
N TRP A 231 9.60 13.91 21.12
CA TRP A 231 9.32 12.49 21.12
C TRP A 231 10.06 11.75 22.25
N LYS A 232 11.35 12.03 22.45
CA LYS A 232 12.18 11.38 23.48
C LYS A 232 11.58 11.58 24.88
N VAL A 233 11.24 12.82 25.21
CA VAL A 233 10.62 13.15 26.51
C VAL A 233 9.31 12.39 26.69
N LEU A 234 8.45 12.36 25.64
CA LEU A 234 7.19 11.62 25.68
C LEU A 234 7.40 10.13 25.91
N ALA A 235 8.29 9.50 25.13
CA ALA A 235 8.51 8.05 25.18
C ALA A 235 9.17 7.62 26.49
N GLU A 236 10.12 8.42 27.03
CA GLU A 236 10.76 8.17 28.32
C GLU A 236 9.76 8.27 29.48
N ASN A 237 8.87 9.28 29.46
CA ASN A 237 7.82 9.44 30.46
C ASN A 237 6.80 8.29 30.42
N GLN A 238 6.45 7.80 29.24
CA GLN A 238 5.51 6.67 29.10
C GLN A 238 6.09 5.35 29.60
N THR A 239 7.39 5.15 29.48
CA THR A 239 8.03 3.86 29.79
C THR A 239 8.78 3.84 31.11
N GLY A 240 9.12 5.01 31.65
CA GLY A 240 10.07 5.15 32.77
C GLY A 240 11.51 4.77 32.40
N LYS A 241 11.81 4.57 31.11
CA LYS A 241 13.11 4.12 30.60
C LYS A 241 13.79 5.20 29.77
N LYS A 242 15.11 5.30 29.91
CA LYS A 242 15.92 6.21 29.10
C LYS A 242 16.23 5.60 27.72
N LEU A 243 16.25 6.44 26.69
CA LEU A 243 16.72 6.05 25.36
C LEU A 243 18.23 5.76 25.42
N LYS A 244 18.63 4.53 24.97
CA LYS A 244 20.06 4.15 24.97
C LYS A 244 20.72 4.38 23.62
N THR A 245 20.07 4.02 22.53
CA THR A 245 20.67 4.11 21.19
C THR A 245 19.67 4.64 20.17
N LEU A 246 20.10 5.66 19.43
CA LEU A 246 19.37 6.18 18.27
C LEU A 246 20.10 5.83 16.99
N ARG A 247 19.44 5.06 16.11
CA ARG A 247 19.92 4.75 14.77
C ARG A 247 19.30 5.65 13.73
N THR A 248 20.16 6.26 12.93
CA THR A 248 19.76 7.11 11.79
C THR A 248 20.62 6.77 10.57
N ASP A 249 20.23 7.27 9.43
CA ASP A 249 21.14 7.40 8.30
C ASP A 249 22.15 8.55 8.50
N ASN A 250 22.91 8.88 7.44
CA ASN A 250 23.84 9.99 7.41
C ASN A 250 23.24 11.26 6.78
N GLY A 251 21.93 11.43 6.81
CA GLY A 251 21.27 12.66 6.37
C GLY A 251 21.79 13.87 7.14
N LEU A 252 21.94 15.01 6.47
CA LEU A 252 22.45 16.24 7.09
C LEU A 252 21.58 16.70 8.26
N GLU A 253 20.28 16.40 8.22
CA GLU A 253 19.32 16.65 9.28
C GLU A 253 19.66 15.94 10.59
N PHE A 254 20.36 14.81 10.52
CA PHE A 254 20.83 14.03 11.68
C PHE A 254 22.31 14.26 12.00
N CYS A 255 23.06 14.89 11.10
CA CYS A 255 24.51 15.10 11.22
C CYS A 255 24.88 16.52 11.65
N ASN A 256 24.06 17.13 12.52
CA ASN A 256 24.30 18.46 13.06
C ASN A 256 24.86 18.42 14.47
N ARG A 257 25.41 19.57 14.91
CA ARG A 257 26.03 19.71 16.26
C ARG A 257 25.00 19.53 17.39
N GLU A 258 23.75 19.91 17.19
CA GLU A 258 22.69 19.81 18.19
C GLU A 258 22.45 18.37 18.59
N PHE A 259 22.26 17.47 17.60
CA PHE A 259 22.12 16.04 17.85
C PHE A 259 23.35 15.44 18.55
N ASP A 260 24.55 15.85 18.17
CA ASP A 260 25.80 15.31 18.76
C ASP A 260 26.05 15.79 20.19
N SER A 261 25.80 17.05 20.48
CA SER A 261 25.90 17.61 21.85
C SER A 261 24.85 16.99 22.76
N PHE A 262 23.59 16.95 22.30
CA PHE A 262 22.49 16.37 23.06
C PHE A 262 22.71 14.86 23.33
N GLY A 263 23.21 14.12 22.34
CA GLY A 263 23.52 12.70 22.53
C GLY A 263 24.57 12.45 23.61
N LYS A 264 25.59 13.33 23.68
CA LYS A 264 26.62 13.27 24.75
C LYS A 264 26.07 13.64 26.13
N GLU A 265 25.28 14.70 26.20
CA GLU A 265 24.69 15.22 27.44
C GLU A 265 23.68 14.20 28.04
N GLU A 266 22.84 13.60 27.21
CA GLU A 266 21.82 12.67 27.63
C GLU A 266 22.28 11.21 27.66
N GLY A 267 23.51 10.92 27.26
CA GLY A 267 24.08 9.56 27.23
C GLY A 267 23.48 8.68 26.14
N VAL A 268 22.94 9.27 25.07
CA VAL A 268 22.35 8.53 23.94
C VAL A 268 23.42 8.18 22.92
N VAL A 269 23.63 6.88 22.69
CA VAL A 269 24.55 6.41 21.65
C VAL A 269 23.98 6.70 20.27
N ARG A 270 24.73 7.43 19.45
CA ARG A 270 24.38 7.72 18.06
C ARG A 270 24.95 6.65 17.14
N HIS A 271 24.07 5.77 16.64
CA HIS A 271 24.46 4.72 15.70
C HIS A 271 24.08 5.14 14.27
N ARG A 272 25.04 5.71 13.55
CA ARG A 272 24.86 6.12 12.14
C ARG A 272 25.15 4.95 11.21
N THR A 273 24.53 4.96 10.01
CA THR A 273 24.86 4.00 8.96
C THR A 273 26.28 4.24 8.43
N CYS A 274 26.95 3.21 7.93
CA CYS A 274 28.18 3.41 7.17
C CYS A 274 27.86 4.10 5.84
N LEU A 275 28.80 4.91 5.34
CA LEU A 275 28.69 5.53 4.03
C LEU A 275 28.46 4.46 2.96
N CYS A 276 27.55 4.71 2.03
CA CYS A 276 27.16 3.80 0.94
C CYS A 276 26.52 2.46 1.36
N THR A 277 25.97 2.37 2.59
CA THR A 277 25.28 1.16 3.06
C THR A 277 23.85 1.46 3.54
N PRO A 278 22.92 1.87 2.65
CA PRO A 278 21.55 2.21 3.02
C PRO A 278 20.80 1.03 3.68
N GLN A 279 21.18 -0.22 3.35
CA GLN A 279 20.59 -1.42 3.96
C GLN A 279 20.65 -1.43 5.49
N GLN A 280 21.57 -0.67 6.09
CA GLN A 280 21.72 -0.56 7.53
C GLN A 280 20.60 0.27 8.19
N ASN A 281 19.89 1.17 7.49
CA ASN A 281 18.69 1.87 7.98
C ASN A 281 17.38 1.20 7.54
N GLY A 282 17.47 -0.02 7.04
CA GLY A 282 16.37 -0.73 6.38
C GLY A 282 15.12 -0.96 7.25
N VAL A 283 15.17 -0.80 8.57
CA VAL A 283 13.98 -0.86 9.44
C VAL A 283 13.13 0.39 9.23
N ALA A 284 13.73 1.57 9.35
CA ALA A 284 13.03 2.83 9.22
C ALA A 284 12.60 3.10 7.77
N GLU A 285 13.47 2.81 6.79
CA GLU A 285 13.13 2.94 5.37
C GLU A 285 11.94 2.05 4.98
N ARG A 286 11.91 0.78 5.43
CA ARG A 286 10.77 -0.13 5.19
C ARG A 286 9.49 0.36 5.88
N MET A 287 9.60 0.94 7.08
CA MET A 287 8.45 1.51 7.77
C MET A 287 7.90 2.72 6.99
N ASN A 288 8.73 3.66 6.56
CA ASN A 288 8.32 4.79 5.74
C ASN A 288 7.63 4.34 4.44
N LYS A 289 8.17 3.30 3.81
CA LYS A 289 7.56 2.68 2.63
C LYS A 289 6.19 2.05 2.95
N THR A 290 6.06 1.39 4.10
CA THR A 290 4.80 0.79 4.56
C THR A 290 3.74 1.86 4.82
N ILE A 291 4.12 2.97 5.48
CA ILE A 291 3.25 4.12 5.70
C ILE A 291 2.75 4.66 4.36
N MET A 292 3.67 4.94 3.43
CA MET A 292 3.31 5.53 2.14
C MET A 292 2.51 4.59 1.24
N ASN A 293 2.66 3.27 1.38
CA ASN A 293 1.79 2.32 0.71
C ASN A 293 0.35 2.41 1.24
N LYS A 294 0.18 2.45 2.57
CA LYS A 294 -1.14 2.63 3.19
C LYS A 294 -1.76 3.98 2.82
N VAL A 295 -0.97 5.06 2.81
CA VAL A 295 -1.40 6.39 2.35
C VAL A 295 -1.98 6.32 0.93
N ARG A 296 -1.27 5.67 0.01
CA ARG A 296 -1.75 5.52 -1.37
C ARG A 296 -3.06 4.73 -1.46
N CYS A 297 -3.16 3.62 -0.70
CA CYS A 297 -4.39 2.83 -0.65
C CYS A 297 -5.56 3.65 -0.07
N MET A 298 -5.35 4.34 1.05
CA MET A 298 -6.38 5.14 1.72
C MET A 298 -6.86 6.32 0.86
N LEU A 299 -5.94 7.03 0.20
CA LEU A 299 -6.29 8.14 -0.70
C LEU A 299 -6.99 7.64 -1.96
N SER A 300 -6.58 6.49 -2.50
CA SER A 300 -7.22 5.85 -3.65
C SER A 300 -8.65 5.42 -3.31
N GLU A 301 -8.85 4.72 -2.18
CA GLU A 301 -10.15 4.24 -1.74
C GLU A 301 -11.12 5.38 -1.43
N SER A 302 -10.65 6.44 -0.75
CA SER A 302 -11.49 7.57 -0.34
C SER A 302 -11.77 8.58 -1.47
N GLY A 303 -11.03 8.54 -2.57
CA GLY A 303 -11.09 9.55 -3.63
C GLY A 303 -10.58 10.93 -3.23
N MET A 304 -9.95 11.06 -2.06
CA MET A 304 -9.44 12.34 -1.57
C MET A 304 -8.19 12.78 -2.34
N GLY A 305 -8.00 14.09 -2.46
CA GLY A 305 -6.85 14.68 -3.16
C GLY A 305 -5.53 14.40 -2.46
N LYS A 306 -4.42 14.43 -3.21
CA LYS A 306 -3.07 14.14 -2.70
C LYS A 306 -2.61 15.03 -1.54
N GLN A 307 -3.18 16.23 -1.38
CA GLN A 307 -2.89 17.15 -0.27
C GLN A 307 -3.27 16.58 1.12
N PHE A 308 -4.11 15.54 1.17
CA PHE A 308 -4.47 14.85 2.41
C PHE A 308 -3.48 13.74 2.82
N TRP A 309 -2.28 13.72 2.21
CA TRP A 309 -1.30 12.67 2.48
C TRP A 309 -0.83 12.63 3.94
N ALA A 310 -0.75 13.78 4.62
CA ALA A 310 -0.31 13.83 6.02
C ALA A 310 -1.38 13.24 6.96
N GLU A 311 -2.65 13.54 6.75
CA GLU A 311 -3.78 12.97 7.47
C GLU A 311 -3.87 11.46 7.25
N ALA A 312 -3.70 11.02 6.00
CA ALA A 312 -3.64 9.60 5.68
C ALA A 312 -2.42 8.92 6.33
N ALA A 313 -1.25 9.59 6.41
CA ALA A 313 -0.06 9.06 7.06
C ALA A 313 -0.22 8.97 8.58
N SER A 314 -0.87 9.95 9.20
CA SER A 314 -1.24 9.91 10.63
C SER A 314 -2.17 8.71 10.91
N THR A 315 -3.20 8.53 10.09
CA THR A 315 -4.12 7.39 10.19
C THR A 315 -3.40 6.06 9.94
N ALA A 316 -2.54 6.00 8.92
CA ALA A 316 -1.75 4.81 8.62
C ALA A 316 -0.87 4.42 9.82
N MET A 317 -0.22 5.39 10.47
CA MET A 317 0.59 5.16 11.65
C MET A 317 -0.23 4.64 12.83
N PHE A 318 -1.38 5.26 13.09
CA PHE A 318 -2.31 4.82 14.13
C PHE A 318 -2.74 3.36 13.92
N VAL A 319 -3.07 2.99 12.68
CA VAL A 319 -3.47 1.64 12.31
C VAL A 319 -2.30 0.65 12.38
N ILE A 320 -1.09 1.02 11.89
CA ILE A 320 0.11 0.18 11.95
C ILE A 320 0.41 -0.26 13.39
N ASN A 321 0.32 0.65 14.35
CA ASN A 321 0.56 0.34 15.75
C ASN A 321 -0.46 -0.62 16.35
N LYS A 322 -1.65 -0.71 15.77
CA LYS A 322 -2.76 -1.59 16.20
C LYS A 322 -2.87 -2.88 15.39
N THR A 323 -1.95 -3.11 14.46
CA THR A 323 -1.97 -4.30 13.61
C THR A 323 -0.81 -5.23 13.93
N PRO A 324 -1.00 -6.57 13.85
CA PRO A 324 0.08 -7.53 14.04
C PRO A 324 1.26 -7.28 13.12
N SER A 325 2.47 -7.35 13.66
CA SER A 325 3.72 -7.16 12.93
C SER A 325 4.54 -8.44 12.87
N SER A 326 4.88 -8.89 11.68
CA SER A 326 5.73 -10.08 11.47
C SER A 326 7.15 -9.93 12.06
N SER A 327 7.61 -8.70 12.29
CA SER A 327 8.91 -8.41 12.88
C SER A 327 8.99 -8.73 14.39
N ILE A 328 7.85 -8.91 15.04
CA ILE A 328 7.69 -9.25 16.46
C ILE A 328 6.75 -10.45 16.62
N ASP A 329 6.90 -11.46 15.77
CA ASP A 329 6.15 -12.70 15.79
C ASP A 329 4.62 -12.50 15.82
N PHE A 330 4.15 -11.56 15.01
CA PHE A 330 2.74 -11.14 14.93
C PHE A 330 2.14 -10.61 16.25
N ALA A 331 2.97 -10.13 17.16
CA ALA A 331 2.49 -9.30 18.25
C ALA A 331 2.01 -7.92 17.72
N ILE A 332 1.18 -7.25 18.52
CA ILE A 332 0.66 -5.92 18.20
C ILE A 332 1.53 -4.86 18.87
N PRO A 333 2.12 -3.91 18.12
CA PRO A 333 3.03 -2.90 18.68
C PRO A 333 2.46 -2.12 19.86
N ASP A 334 1.20 -1.66 19.78
CA ASP A 334 0.53 -0.97 20.90
C ASP A 334 0.38 -1.85 22.14
N GLU A 335 -0.01 -3.10 21.96
CA GLU A 335 -0.16 -4.06 23.06
C GLU A 335 1.18 -4.33 23.74
N VAL A 336 2.25 -4.55 22.96
CA VAL A 336 3.61 -4.75 23.51
C VAL A 336 4.11 -3.49 24.22
N TRP A 337 3.78 -2.28 23.68
CA TRP A 337 4.19 -1.01 24.28
C TRP A 337 3.44 -0.68 25.56
N THR A 338 2.13 -0.82 25.58
CA THR A 338 1.28 -0.40 26.70
C THR A 338 1.04 -1.51 27.74
N GLY A 339 1.14 -2.78 27.33
CA GLY A 339 0.74 -3.93 28.12
C GLY A 339 -0.78 -4.23 28.08
N HIS A 340 -1.54 -3.45 27.28
CA HIS A 340 -2.99 -3.59 27.16
C HIS A 340 -3.40 -3.76 25.70
N PRO A 341 -4.42 -4.60 25.40
CA PRO A 341 -4.93 -4.77 24.06
C PRO A 341 -5.53 -3.46 23.53
N PRO A 342 -5.32 -3.13 22.25
CA PRO A 342 -5.89 -1.92 21.66
C PRO A 342 -7.40 -2.04 21.47
N ASP A 343 -8.11 -0.90 21.61
CA ASP A 343 -9.52 -0.81 21.27
C ASP A 343 -9.68 -0.61 19.75
N TYR A 344 -10.41 -1.54 19.11
CA TYR A 344 -10.69 -1.50 17.67
C TYR A 344 -12.05 -0.86 17.34
N LYS A 345 -12.91 -0.61 18.33
CA LYS A 345 -14.25 -0.02 18.10
C LYS A 345 -14.19 1.39 17.52
N ILE A 346 -13.07 2.08 17.77
CA ILE A 346 -12.84 3.45 17.29
C ILE A 346 -12.36 3.51 15.84
N LEU A 347 -12.08 2.37 15.20
CA LEU A 347 -11.56 2.33 13.84
C LEU A 347 -12.68 2.58 12.83
N ILE A 348 -12.53 3.66 12.08
CA ILE A 348 -13.41 4.06 10.99
C ILE A 348 -12.60 4.04 9.69
N ARG A 349 -13.26 3.81 8.55
CA ARG A 349 -12.62 3.91 7.25
C ARG A 349 -12.13 5.34 7.01
N PHE A 350 -10.91 5.49 6.50
CA PHE A 350 -10.38 6.80 6.12
C PHE A 350 -11.24 7.44 5.02
N GLY A 351 -11.54 8.73 5.17
CA GLY A 351 -12.40 9.46 4.22
C GLY A 351 -13.91 9.23 4.39
N SER A 352 -14.36 8.57 5.46
CA SER A 352 -15.79 8.47 5.77
C SER A 352 -16.41 9.84 6.01
N VAL A 353 -17.67 10.02 5.57
CA VAL A 353 -18.44 11.24 5.80
C VAL A 353 -18.69 11.42 7.29
N ALA A 354 -18.40 12.60 7.81
CA ALA A 354 -18.68 12.97 9.19
C ALA A 354 -19.75 14.07 9.22
N TYR A 355 -20.72 13.91 10.10
CA TYR A 355 -21.74 14.92 10.37
C TYR A 355 -21.42 15.61 11.69
N VAL A 356 -21.22 16.91 11.65
CA VAL A 356 -20.99 17.73 12.85
C VAL A 356 -22.25 18.56 13.13
N GLN A 357 -22.82 18.40 14.30
CA GLN A 357 -23.91 19.23 14.75
C GLN A 357 -23.32 20.59 15.16
N GLN A 358 -23.69 21.66 14.42
CA GLN A 358 -23.38 23.02 14.86
C GLN A 358 -24.32 23.39 16.00
N ILE A 359 -23.79 23.55 17.19
CA ILE A 359 -24.51 24.18 18.29
C ILE A 359 -24.53 25.66 17.94
N LYS A 360 -25.72 26.20 17.61
CA LYS A 360 -25.89 27.67 17.52
C LYS A 360 -25.72 28.20 18.93
N GLU A 361 -24.67 28.96 19.17
CA GLU A 361 -24.57 29.79 20.35
C GLU A 361 -25.73 30.80 20.28
N SER A 362 -26.62 30.75 21.27
CA SER A 362 -27.75 31.67 21.47
C SER A 362 -27.26 32.99 22.04
#